data_05b64bcffc2355618b9f3e4d72cf1d9f
#
_entry.id   05b64bcffc2355618b9f3e4d72cf1d9f
#
_cell.length_a   1.000
_cell.length_b   1.000
_cell.length_c   1.000
_cell.angle_alpha   90.00
_cell.angle_beta   90.00
_cell.angle_gamma   90.00
#
_symmetry.space_group_name_H-M   'P 1'
#
loop_
_entity.id
_entity.type
_entity.pdbx_description
1 polymer ?
#
loop_
_entity_poly.entity_id
_entity_poly.type
_entity_poly.pdbx_seq_one_letter_code
_entity_poly.pdbx_strand_id
1 'polypeptide(L)'
;MKLCRFDDDQLGLIQGESVLNVSQALVVLPSLNWPYPHGDQLIANLDAVMAVIKDIRDTAPAKPLSEVKLLSLVANPMNIVGAPINYQKHIDESNVDDGIVSQRPITNIWDWGMFLKSNS
;
A
#
# COMPACT_ATOMS: atom_id res chain seq x y z
N MET A 1 9.13 10.37 -3.58
CA MET A 1 8.89 9.51 -4.75
C MET A 1 7.61 8.72 -4.49
N LYS A 2 6.67 8.63 -5.45
CA LYS A 2 5.41 7.90 -5.27
C LYS A 2 5.39 6.72 -6.24
N LEU A 3 5.38 5.49 -5.72
CA LEU A 3 5.23 4.28 -6.52
C LEU A 3 3.75 3.90 -6.64
N CYS A 4 3.39 3.24 -7.71
CA CYS A 4 2.08 2.62 -7.91
C CYS A 4 2.24 1.27 -8.63
N ARG A 5 1.23 0.43 -8.53
CA ARG A 5 1.03 -0.71 -9.41
C ARG A 5 -0.11 -0.35 -10.36
N PHE A 6 0.01 -0.70 -11.64
CA PHE A 6 -0.98 -0.32 -12.64
C PHE A 6 -1.12 -1.35 -13.76
N ASP A 7 -2.24 -1.30 -14.45
CA ASP A 7 -2.61 -2.18 -15.58
C ASP A 7 -2.36 -3.67 -15.25
N ASP A 8 -1.51 -4.36 -16.00
CA ASP A 8 -1.16 -5.78 -15.83
C ASP A 8 0.01 -5.94 -14.83
N ASP A 9 -0.18 -5.49 -13.60
CA ASP A 9 0.79 -5.59 -12.49
C ASP A 9 2.14 -4.89 -12.74
N GLN A 10 2.15 -3.88 -13.59
CA GLN A 10 3.34 -3.09 -13.86
C GLN A 10 3.69 -2.19 -12.67
N LEU A 11 4.99 -1.99 -12.43
CA LEU A 11 5.47 -1.03 -11.44
C LEU A 11 5.59 0.35 -12.08
N GLY A 12 4.97 1.34 -11.47
CA GLY A 12 4.97 2.73 -11.91
C GLY A 12 5.60 3.69 -10.92
N LEU A 13 6.25 4.72 -11.45
CA LEU A 13 6.67 5.90 -10.71
C LEU A 13 5.80 7.09 -11.12
N ILE A 14 5.03 7.65 -10.19
CA ILE A 14 4.17 8.81 -10.48
C ILE A 14 5.01 10.08 -10.51
N GLN A 15 4.91 10.83 -11.59
CA GLN A 15 5.55 12.12 -11.82
C GLN A 15 4.55 13.10 -12.42
N GLY A 16 4.03 14.02 -11.60
CA GLY A 16 2.93 14.90 -12.00
C GLY A 16 1.70 14.11 -12.42
N GLU A 17 1.20 14.37 -13.64
CA GLU A 17 0.03 13.71 -14.23
C GLU A 17 0.41 12.48 -15.09
N SER A 18 1.63 11.98 -14.94
CA SER A 18 2.13 10.83 -15.71
C SER A 18 2.61 9.72 -14.78
N VAL A 19 2.56 8.49 -15.29
CA VAL A 19 3.18 7.32 -14.71
C VAL A 19 4.32 6.84 -15.62
N LEU A 20 5.50 6.71 -15.06
CA LEU A 20 6.66 6.13 -15.72
C LEU A 20 6.66 4.62 -15.47
N ASN A 21 6.73 3.81 -16.51
CA ASN A 21 6.83 2.36 -16.36
C ASN A 21 8.26 1.99 -15.96
N VAL A 22 8.44 1.64 -14.69
CA VAL A 22 9.72 1.26 -14.11
C VAL A 22 9.78 -0.22 -13.74
N SER A 23 8.95 -1.04 -14.37
CA SER A 23 8.87 -2.49 -14.10
C SER A 23 10.22 -3.21 -14.31
N GLN A 24 11.11 -2.67 -15.13
CA GLN A 24 12.47 -3.19 -15.28
C GLN A 24 13.23 -3.23 -13.95
N ALA A 25 12.89 -2.37 -13.00
CA ALA A 25 13.53 -2.38 -11.68
C ALA A 25 13.21 -3.65 -10.86
N LEU A 26 12.16 -4.39 -11.24
CA LEU A 26 11.80 -5.64 -10.55
C LEU A 26 12.80 -6.78 -10.80
N VAL A 27 13.74 -6.62 -11.74
CA VAL A 27 14.78 -7.62 -12.02
C VAL A 27 15.68 -7.92 -10.81
N VAL A 28 15.78 -6.99 -9.86
CA VAL A 28 16.58 -7.19 -8.64
C VAL A 28 15.86 -8.01 -7.58
N LEU A 29 14.57 -8.32 -7.78
CA LEU A 29 13.85 -9.17 -6.85
C LEU A 29 14.38 -10.62 -6.93
N PRO A 30 14.48 -11.30 -5.78
CA PRO A 30 14.95 -12.69 -5.76
C PRO A 30 13.97 -13.61 -6.49
N SER A 31 14.50 -14.63 -7.16
CA SER A 31 13.68 -15.74 -7.65
C SER A 31 13.06 -16.49 -6.47
N LEU A 32 11.74 -16.68 -6.51
CA LEU A 32 11.03 -17.33 -5.43
C LEU A 32 11.03 -18.86 -5.62
N ASN A 33 11.49 -19.57 -4.60
CA ASN A 33 11.47 -21.02 -4.52
C ASN A 33 10.56 -21.47 -3.36
N TRP A 34 10.01 -22.67 -3.47
CA TRP A 34 9.25 -23.26 -2.36
C TRP A 34 10.17 -23.67 -1.20
N PRO A 35 9.82 -23.40 0.07
CA PRO A 35 8.66 -22.62 0.53
C PRO A 35 8.82 -21.14 0.24
N TYR A 36 7.72 -20.49 -0.22
CA TYR A 36 7.76 -19.07 -0.54
C TYR A 36 7.99 -18.22 0.71
N PRO A 37 8.82 -17.16 0.62
CA PRO A 37 9.00 -16.24 1.73
C PRO A 37 7.70 -15.51 2.07
N HIS A 38 7.53 -15.21 3.35
CA HIS A 38 6.39 -14.43 3.82
C HIS A 38 6.52 -12.95 3.42
N GLY A 39 5.39 -12.33 3.12
CA GLY A 39 5.30 -10.90 2.84
C GLY A 39 5.50 -10.52 1.37
N ASP A 40 5.36 -9.24 1.11
CA ASP A 40 5.51 -8.66 -0.23
C ASP A 40 6.99 -8.44 -0.55
N GLN A 41 7.47 -9.08 -1.62
CA GLN A 41 8.87 -9.05 -1.99
C GLN A 41 9.32 -7.69 -2.54
N LEU A 42 8.42 -6.90 -3.12
CA LEU A 42 8.73 -5.53 -3.51
C LEU A 42 9.07 -4.69 -2.27
N ILE A 43 8.26 -4.79 -1.22
CA ILE A 43 8.48 -4.05 0.03
C ILE A 43 9.75 -4.52 0.73
N ALA A 44 9.97 -5.84 0.80
CA ALA A 44 11.16 -6.42 1.43
C ALA A 44 12.48 -6.01 0.76
N ASN A 45 12.45 -5.67 -0.54
CA ASN A 45 13.63 -5.30 -1.33
C ASN A 45 13.54 -3.86 -1.85
N LEU A 46 12.76 -2.99 -1.20
CA LEU A 46 12.42 -1.68 -1.70
C LEU A 46 13.65 -0.81 -1.98
N ASP A 47 14.67 -0.85 -1.13
CA ASP A 47 15.89 -0.04 -1.30
C ASP A 47 16.66 -0.42 -2.59
N ALA A 48 16.76 -1.71 -2.89
CA ALA A 48 17.40 -2.21 -4.10
C ALA A 48 16.62 -1.80 -5.36
N VAL A 49 15.28 -1.96 -5.32
CA VAL A 49 14.40 -1.54 -6.42
C VAL A 49 14.49 -0.03 -6.64
N MET A 50 14.49 0.76 -5.56
CA MET A 50 14.60 2.22 -5.63
C MET A 50 15.94 2.69 -6.19
N ALA A 51 17.04 1.96 -5.94
CA ALA A 51 18.34 2.27 -6.55
C ALA A 51 18.26 2.14 -8.09
N VAL A 52 17.71 1.03 -8.59
CA VAL A 52 17.54 0.85 -10.04
C VAL A 52 16.57 1.88 -10.65
N ILE A 53 15.48 2.21 -9.97
CA ILE A 53 14.54 3.23 -10.46
C ILE A 53 15.24 4.57 -10.67
N LYS A 54 16.16 4.97 -9.79
CA LYS A 54 16.93 6.22 -9.97
C LYS A 54 17.71 6.25 -11.26
N ASP A 55 18.23 5.09 -11.69
CA ASP A 55 19.07 4.97 -12.89
C ASP A 55 18.23 4.95 -14.18
N ILE A 56 17.03 4.34 -14.14
CA ILE A 56 16.21 4.13 -15.34
C ILE A 56 15.11 5.16 -15.55
N ARG A 57 14.73 5.94 -14.52
CA ARG A 57 13.56 6.82 -14.54
C ARG A 57 13.55 7.83 -15.69
N ASP A 58 14.73 8.35 -16.08
CA ASP A 58 14.85 9.41 -17.07
C ASP A 58 14.67 8.88 -18.51
N THR A 59 14.71 7.55 -18.70
CA THR A 59 14.49 6.87 -19.98
C THR A 59 13.24 5.98 -19.97
N ALA A 60 12.56 5.88 -18.85
CA ALA A 60 11.38 5.03 -18.70
C ALA A 60 10.19 5.53 -19.52
N PRO A 61 9.45 4.63 -20.21
CA PRO A 61 8.26 5.01 -20.94
C PRO A 61 7.21 5.65 -20.02
N ALA A 62 6.64 6.77 -20.46
CA ALA A 62 5.61 7.50 -19.73
C ALA A 62 4.23 7.27 -20.36
N LYS A 63 3.19 7.17 -19.50
CA LYS A 63 1.77 7.21 -19.89
C LYS A 63 1.05 8.26 -19.06
N PRO A 64 -0.01 8.90 -19.59
CA PRO A 64 -0.90 9.73 -18.78
C PRO A 64 -1.53 8.91 -17.65
N LEU A 65 -1.60 9.49 -16.45
CA LEU A 65 -2.21 8.83 -15.29
C LEU A 65 -3.70 8.51 -15.51
N SER A 66 -4.38 9.30 -16.35
CA SER A 66 -5.78 9.11 -16.73
C SER A 66 -6.03 7.91 -17.65
N GLU A 67 -4.99 7.36 -18.28
CA GLU A 67 -5.09 6.25 -19.23
C GLU A 67 -4.71 4.89 -18.60
N VAL A 68 -4.36 4.87 -17.32
CA VAL A 68 -3.94 3.64 -16.62
C VAL A 68 -4.91 3.28 -15.52
N LYS A 69 -5.07 1.98 -15.26
CA LYS A 69 -5.82 1.46 -14.12
C LYS A 69 -4.88 1.29 -12.94
N LEU A 70 -5.03 2.13 -11.92
CA LEU A 70 -4.26 1.98 -10.69
C LEU A 70 -4.73 0.76 -9.89
N LEU A 71 -3.77 0.05 -9.33
CA LEU A 71 -3.96 -1.11 -8.46
C LEU A 71 -3.34 -0.83 -7.08
N SER A 72 -3.65 -1.67 -6.09
CA SER A 72 -2.94 -1.61 -4.80
C SER A 72 -1.45 -1.90 -5.00
N LEU A 73 -0.58 -1.06 -4.46
CA LEU A 73 0.88 -1.28 -4.53
C LEU A 73 1.29 -2.57 -3.82
N VAL A 74 0.64 -2.88 -2.71
CA VAL A 74 0.85 -4.14 -1.97
C VAL A 74 0.09 -5.24 -2.69
N ALA A 75 0.82 -6.08 -3.44
CA ALA A 75 0.23 -7.14 -4.27
C ALA A 75 -0.18 -8.37 -3.43
N ASN A 76 0.64 -8.71 -2.43
CA ASN A 76 0.48 -9.94 -1.64
C ASN A 76 0.47 -9.63 -0.13
N PRO A 77 -0.54 -8.93 0.39
CA PRO A 77 -0.62 -8.67 1.82
C PRO A 77 -0.84 -9.98 2.58
N MET A 78 -0.07 -10.20 3.64
CA MET A 78 -0.30 -11.35 4.52
C MET A 78 -1.51 -11.14 5.41
N ASN A 79 -1.55 -9.99 6.07
CA ASN A 79 -2.62 -9.60 6.98
C ASN A 79 -2.93 -8.12 6.82
N ILE A 80 -4.20 -7.78 6.83
CA ILE A 80 -4.66 -6.41 6.96
C ILE A 80 -5.20 -6.26 8.37
N VAL A 81 -4.52 -5.43 9.16
CA VAL A 81 -4.91 -5.16 10.55
C VAL A 81 -5.50 -3.77 10.62
N GLY A 82 -6.69 -3.65 11.16
CA GLY A 82 -7.36 -2.37 11.38
C GLY A 82 -7.59 -2.13 12.86
N ALA A 83 -7.40 -0.88 13.28
CA ALA A 83 -7.91 -0.41 14.56
C ALA A 83 -9.27 0.28 14.32
N PRO A 84 -10.31 -0.04 15.10
CA PRO A 84 -11.61 0.62 14.95
C PRO A 84 -11.50 2.13 15.12
N ILE A 85 -10.69 2.55 16.10
CA ILE A 85 -10.43 3.94 16.45
C ILE A 85 -8.96 4.05 16.80
N ASN A 86 -8.23 4.98 16.16
CA ASN A 86 -6.77 5.02 16.27
C ASN A 86 -6.18 6.40 16.60
N TYR A 87 -7.00 7.45 16.77
CA TYR A 87 -6.55 8.77 17.18
C TYR A 87 -7.63 9.56 17.92
N GLN A 88 -7.24 10.49 18.78
CA GLN A 88 -8.13 11.20 19.71
C GLN A 88 -9.31 11.87 19.01
N LYS A 89 -9.07 12.57 17.90
CA LYS A 89 -10.14 13.23 17.14
C LYS A 89 -11.23 12.24 16.69
N HIS A 90 -10.86 11.02 16.31
CA HIS A 90 -11.81 9.97 15.93
C HIS A 90 -12.62 9.47 17.14
N ILE A 91 -12.01 9.42 18.32
CA ILE A 91 -12.74 9.13 19.58
C ILE A 91 -13.78 10.22 19.84
N ASP A 92 -13.37 11.48 19.71
CA ASP A 92 -14.24 12.63 19.95
C ASP A 92 -15.42 12.66 18.96
N GLU A 93 -15.15 12.45 17.67
CA GLU A 93 -16.18 12.35 16.63
C GLU A 93 -17.15 11.18 16.88
N SER A 94 -16.62 10.02 17.26
CA SER A 94 -17.44 8.83 17.53
C SER A 94 -18.31 8.99 18.77
N ASN A 95 -17.89 9.74 19.77
CA ASN A 95 -18.67 10.00 20.99
C ASN A 95 -19.82 11.01 20.76
N VAL A 96 -19.78 11.77 19.66
CA VAL A 96 -20.84 12.73 19.27
C VAL A 96 -21.88 12.08 18.35
N ASP A 97 -21.54 11.00 17.66
CA ASP A 97 -22.44 10.32 16.72
C ASP A 97 -23.30 9.28 17.43
N ASP A 98 -24.56 9.63 17.68
CA ASP A 98 -25.55 8.77 18.34
C ASP A 98 -25.80 7.42 17.63
N GLY A 99 -25.40 7.30 16.34
CA GLY A 99 -25.52 6.06 15.56
C GLY A 99 -24.40 5.07 15.79
N ILE A 100 -23.25 5.53 16.29
CA ILE A 100 -22.03 4.71 16.49
C ILE A 100 -21.88 4.32 17.97
N VAL A 101 -22.32 5.13 18.89
CA VAL A 101 -22.13 4.93 20.32
C VAL A 101 -23.11 3.89 20.87
N SER A 102 -22.62 2.70 21.05
CA SER A 102 -23.17 1.79 22.04
C SER A 102 -22.96 2.38 23.44
N GLN A 103 -23.89 2.19 24.35
CA GLN A 103 -24.05 2.61 25.74
C GLN A 103 -22.80 2.92 26.62
N ARG A 104 -21.58 2.95 26.06
CA ARG A 104 -20.33 3.28 26.75
C ARG A 104 -19.51 4.26 25.93
N PRO A 105 -19.12 5.40 26.50
CA PRO A 105 -18.21 6.33 25.82
C PRO A 105 -16.86 5.65 25.54
N ILE A 106 -16.30 5.91 24.39
CA ILE A 106 -14.98 5.42 24.02
C ILE A 106 -13.96 6.28 24.76
N THR A 107 -13.23 5.68 25.69
CA THR A 107 -12.24 6.39 26.51
C THR A 107 -10.81 6.01 26.15
N ASN A 108 -10.61 4.82 25.57
CA ASN A 108 -9.28 4.31 25.26
C ASN A 108 -9.33 3.40 24.04
N ILE A 109 -8.41 3.62 23.08
CA ILE A 109 -8.29 2.78 21.88
C ILE A 109 -7.99 1.32 22.20
N TRP A 110 -7.33 1.04 23.32
CA TRP A 110 -6.97 -0.31 23.75
C TRP A 110 -8.17 -1.17 24.15
N ASP A 111 -9.29 -0.54 24.52
CA ASP A 111 -10.51 -1.24 24.94
C ASP A 111 -11.21 -1.91 23.74
N TRP A 112 -10.91 -1.50 22.52
CA TRP A 112 -11.54 -1.98 21.29
C TRP A 112 -10.68 -2.97 20.50
N GLY A 113 -9.40 -3.10 20.85
CA GLY A 113 -8.48 -4.03 20.21
C GLY A 113 -8.25 -3.72 18.73
N MET A 114 -7.78 -4.73 18.02
CA MET A 114 -7.54 -4.71 16.57
C MET A 114 -8.34 -5.81 15.90
N PHE A 115 -8.72 -5.59 14.65
CA PHE A 115 -9.41 -6.60 13.85
C PHE A 115 -8.63 -6.92 12.57
N LEU A 116 -8.75 -8.17 12.14
CA LEU A 116 -8.20 -8.63 10.86
C LEU A 116 -9.25 -8.42 9.76
N LYS A 117 -8.80 -7.92 8.62
CA LYS A 117 -9.58 -7.86 7.38
C LYS A 117 -9.14 -8.96 6.41
N SER A 118 -10.08 -9.41 5.59
CA SER A 118 -9.76 -10.30 4.47
C SER A 118 -8.83 -9.62 3.49
N ASN A 119 -7.96 -10.41 2.86
CA ASN A 119 -7.03 -10.00 1.79
C ASN A 119 -7.68 -10.06 0.40
N SER A 120 -9.00 -10.11 0.32
CA SER A 120 -9.73 -10.19 -0.96
C SER A 120 -9.70 -8.90 -1.73
#